data_48bb88a42b2324671e50db2de48b1b2a
#
_entry.id   48bb88a42b2324671e50db2de48b1b2a
#
_cell.length_a   1.000
_cell.length_b   1.000
_cell.length_c   1.000
_cell.angle_alpha   90.00
_cell.angle_beta   90.00
_cell.angle_gamma   90.00
#
_symmetry.space_group_name_H-M   'P 1'
#
loop_
_entity.id
_entity.type
_entity.pdbx_description
1 polymer ?
#
loop_
_entity_poly.entity_id
_entity_poly.type
_entity_poly.pdbx_seq_one_letter_code
_entity_poly.pdbx_strand_id
1 'polypeptide(L)'
;MTPPPGSADPTPAPTPAAMNDHTDTEASPPPRHPGEQRRRQVMGDVFVDRALAQADAFSAPLQAYVNEHAWGSTWLRDGLELKQRSLCTVAMLAALGRSQELKGHLRGALNNGATLAEIREVLLHVAPYAGAPAAIEAFRAAKEWLADSGLRFEDAAPEQR
;
A
#
# COMPACT_ATOMS: atom_id res chain seq x y z
N MET A 1 -64.27 25.42 63.57
CA MET A 1 -62.87 25.73 64.08
C MET A 1 -61.89 25.12 63.10
N THR A 2 -61.52 25.91 62.10
CA THR A 2 -60.68 25.45 60.92
C THR A 2 -59.24 25.90 61.26
N PRO A 3 -58.25 25.01 61.05
CA PRO A 3 -56.84 25.39 61.25
C PRO A 3 -56.30 26.18 60.03
N PRO A 4 -55.28 27.02 60.22
CA PRO A 4 -54.75 27.91 59.16
C PRO A 4 -53.86 27.13 58.14
N PRO A 5 -53.69 27.75 56.97
CA PRO A 5 -52.87 27.12 55.90
C PRO A 5 -51.40 27.25 56.20
N GLY A 6 -50.69 26.14 55.94
CA GLY A 6 -49.25 26.04 56.08
C GLY A 6 -48.47 26.79 55.00
N SER A 7 -47.40 27.41 55.41
CA SER A 7 -46.46 28.19 54.62
C SER A 7 -45.69 27.26 53.68
N ALA A 8 -45.68 27.59 52.41
CA ALA A 8 -44.89 26.90 51.40
C ALA A 8 -43.43 27.37 51.52
N ASP A 9 -42.54 26.38 51.65
CA ASP A 9 -41.08 26.53 51.58
C ASP A 9 -40.65 26.87 50.14
N PRO A 10 -39.69 27.77 49.92
CA PRO A 10 -39.19 28.08 48.59
C PRO A 10 -38.29 26.96 48.06
N THR A 11 -38.65 26.45 46.90
CA THR A 11 -37.85 25.50 46.10
C THR A 11 -36.47 26.09 45.79
N PRO A 12 -35.37 25.38 46.03
CA PRO A 12 -34.05 25.87 45.64
C PRO A 12 -33.89 25.87 44.13
N ALA A 13 -33.24 26.91 43.60
CA ALA A 13 -32.92 27.10 42.20
C ALA A 13 -31.97 25.98 41.67
N PRO A 14 -32.07 25.58 40.40
CA PRO A 14 -31.19 24.54 39.83
C PRO A 14 -29.74 25.06 39.74
N THR A 15 -28.82 24.27 40.26
CA THR A 15 -27.38 24.45 40.11
C THR A 15 -27.01 24.36 38.63
N PRO A 16 -26.19 25.28 38.07
CA PRO A 16 -25.71 25.14 36.68
C PRO A 16 -24.90 23.85 36.52
N ALA A 17 -25.31 23.05 35.53
CA ALA A 17 -24.63 21.84 35.14
C ALA A 17 -23.19 22.17 34.77
N ALA A 18 -22.24 21.42 35.35
CA ALA A 18 -20.84 21.46 35.00
C ALA A 18 -20.71 21.16 33.50
N MET A 19 -20.09 22.07 32.75
CA MET A 19 -19.65 21.86 31.40
C MET A 19 -18.65 20.69 31.44
N ASN A 20 -19.08 19.53 30.97
CA ASN A 20 -18.17 18.45 30.65
C ASN A 20 -17.30 18.90 29.48
N ASP A 21 -16.09 19.28 29.78
CA ASP A 21 -15.01 19.43 28.80
C ASP A 21 -14.66 18.02 28.26
N HIS A 22 -15.44 17.60 27.26
CA HIS A 22 -15.04 16.43 26.47
C HIS A 22 -13.89 16.88 25.57
N THR A 23 -12.69 16.81 26.08
CA THR A 23 -11.52 16.70 25.24
C THR A 23 -11.68 15.40 24.45
N ASP A 24 -12.20 15.52 23.22
CA ASP A 24 -12.13 14.47 22.21
C ASP A 24 -10.65 14.17 22.00
N THR A 25 -10.13 13.25 22.78
CA THR A 25 -8.84 12.61 22.49
C THR A 25 -9.09 11.81 21.22
N GLU A 26 -8.75 12.38 20.06
CA GLU A 26 -8.73 11.63 18.80
C GLU A 26 -7.94 10.34 19.05
N ALA A 27 -8.66 9.23 19.11
CA ALA A 27 -8.06 7.93 19.29
C ALA A 27 -7.15 7.69 18.08
N SER A 28 -5.85 7.54 18.33
CA SER A 28 -4.90 7.20 17.27
C SER A 28 -5.43 6.01 16.49
N PRO A 29 -5.37 6.03 15.16
CA PRO A 29 -5.86 4.93 14.35
C PRO A 29 -5.18 3.62 14.78
N PRO A 30 -5.90 2.48 14.75
CA PRO A 30 -5.34 1.21 15.17
C PRO A 30 -4.06 0.90 14.37
N PRO A 31 -3.09 0.21 14.99
CA PRO A 31 -1.84 -0.11 14.30
C PRO A 31 -2.12 -0.94 13.04
N ARG A 32 -1.53 -0.51 11.92
CA ARG A 32 -1.67 -1.20 10.63
C ARG A 32 -1.08 -2.60 10.71
N HIS A 33 -1.67 -3.54 9.98
CA HIS A 33 -1.13 -4.90 9.84
C HIS A 33 0.32 -4.85 9.31
N PRO A 34 1.27 -5.63 9.88
CA PRO A 34 2.69 -5.59 9.45
C PRO A 34 2.89 -5.81 7.95
N GLY A 35 2.09 -6.67 7.32
CA GLY A 35 2.10 -6.87 5.87
C GLY A 35 1.66 -5.64 5.10
N GLU A 36 0.64 -4.90 5.57
CA GLU A 36 0.27 -3.63 4.95
C GLU A 36 1.39 -2.60 5.04
N GLN A 37 2.06 -2.51 6.18
CA GLN A 37 3.22 -1.61 6.35
C GLN A 37 4.34 -1.97 5.35
N ARG A 38 4.65 -3.26 5.20
CA ARG A 38 5.63 -3.73 4.20
C ARG A 38 5.20 -3.43 2.78
N ARG A 39 3.93 -3.64 2.45
CA ARG A 39 3.36 -3.31 1.14
C ARG A 39 3.53 -1.82 0.82
N ARG A 40 3.27 -0.94 1.79
CA ARG A 40 3.46 0.50 1.66
C ARG A 40 4.92 0.87 1.44
N GLN A 41 5.82 0.27 2.19
CA GLN A 41 7.26 0.48 2.02
C GLN A 41 7.72 0.14 0.59
N VAL A 42 7.24 -0.94 0.02
CA VAL A 42 7.64 -1.42 -1.32
C VAL A 42 6.90 -0.67 -2.42
N MET A 43 5.58 -0.60 -2.35
CA MET A 43 4.73 -0.10 -3.44
C MET A 43 4.47 1.41 -3.36
N GLY A 44 4.68 2.03 -2.20
CA GLY A 44 4.34 3.42 -1.89
C GLY A 44 2.91 3.58 -1.37
N ASP A 45 2.71 4.59 -0.52
CA ASP A 45 1.42 4.86 0.14
C ASP A 45 0.30 5.12 -0.86
N VAL A 46 0.53 5.98 -1.87
CA VAL A 46 -0.46 6.34 -2.89
C VAL A 46 -1.01 5.11 -3.63
N PHE A 47 -0.14 4.15 -3.95
CA PHE A 47 -0.56 2.91 -4.62
C PHE A 47 -1.46 2.08 -3.70
N VAL A 48 -1.05 1.91 -2.44
CA VAL A 48 -1.79 1.08 -1.47
C VAL A 48 -3.11 1.75 -1.10
N ASP A 49 -3.12 3.06 -0.86
CA ASP A 49 -4.34 3.81 -0.56
C ASP A 49 -5.38 3.69 -1.68
N ARG A 50 -4.93 3.81 -2.93
CA ARG A 50 -5.82 3.61 -4.10
C ARG A 50 -6.40 2.19 -4.12
N ALA A 51 -5.56 1.16 -3.89
CA ALA A 51 -6.01 -0.22 -3.91
C ALA A 51 -7.02 -0.52 -2.79
N LEU A 52 -6.81 0.03 -1.59
CA LEU A 52 -7.73 -0.12 -0.46
C LEU A 52 -9.02 0.67 -0.66
N ALA A 53 -8.94 1.90 -1.20
CA ALA A 53 -10.12 2.72 -1.47
C ALA A 53 -11.02 2.17 -2.59
N GLN A 54 -10.46 1.39 -3.52
CA GLN A 54 -11.20 0.71 -4.57
C GLN A 54 -11.80 -0.63 -4.13
N ALA A 55 -11.42 -1.13 -2.95
CA ALA A 55 -11.92 -2.38 -2.43
C ALA A 55 -13.39 -2.21 -1.94
N ASP A 56 -14.27 -3.02 -2.47
CA ASP A 56 -15.65 -3.16 -2.06
C ASP A 56 -15.87 -4.42 -1.20
N ALA A 57 -17.10 -4.70 -0.80
CA ALA A 57 -17.42 -5.87 0.02
C ALA A 57 -17.04 -7.21 -0.65
N PHE A 58 -16.98 -7.25 -1.99
CA PHE A 58 -16.58 -8.44 -2.73
C PHE A 58 -15.05 -8.62 -2.73
N SER A 59 -14.30 -7.56 -2.91
CA SER A 59 -12.83 -7.59 -3.09
C SER A 59 -12.02 -7.34 -1.80
N ALA A 60 -12.63 -6.78 -0.75
CA ALA A 60 -11.96 -6.52 0.53
C ALA A 60 -11.31 -7.78 1.15
N PRO A 61 -11.92 -8.98 1.13
CA PRO A 61 -11.28 -10.19 1.62
C PRO A 61 -9.97 -10.54 0.90
N LEU A 62 -9.88 -10.23 -0.42
CA LEU A 62 -8.64 -10.41 -1.17
C LEU A 62 -7.54 -9.46 -0.71
N GLN A 63 -7.87 -8.20 -0.40
CA GLN A 63 -6.89 -7.24 0.11
C GLN A 63 -6.34 -7.69 1.48
N ALA A 64 -7.21 -8.17 2.36
CA ALA A 64 -6.81 -8.74 3.66
C ALA A 64 -5.89 -9.95 3.47
N TYR A 65 -6.28 -10.91 2.62
CA TYR A 65 -5.49 -12.10 2.30
C TYR A 65 -4.10 -11.75 1.75
N VAL A 66 -4.03 -10.83 0.81
CA VAL A 66 -2.77 -10.40 0.20
C VAL A 66 -1.86 -9.71 1.24
N ASN A 67 -2.42 -8.86 2.10
CA ASN A 67 -1.65 -8.21 3.16
C ASN A 67 -1.11 -9.22 4.18
N GLU A 68 -1.86 -10.26 4.52
CA GLU A 68 -1.44 -11.29 5.47
C GLU A 68 -0.46 -12.28 4.84
N HIS A 69 -0.80 -12.91 3.73
CA HIS A 69 -0.08 -14.06 3.21
C HIS A 69 1.06 -13.70 2.25
N ALA A 70 0.90 -12.69 1.40
CA ALA A 70 2.00 -12.25 0.56
C ALA A 70 2.93 -11.29 1.31
N TRP A 71 2.40 -10.16 1.74
CA TRP A 71 3.18 -9.11 2.38
C TRP A 71 3.60 -9.43 3.80
N GLY A 72 2.71 -10.05 4.60
CA GLY A 72 2.93 -10.38 6.00
C GLY A 72 3.78 -11.64 6.20
N SER A 73 3.68 -12.63 5.32
CA SER A 73 4.45 -13.87 5.48
C SER A 73 5.70 -13.92 4.60
N THR A 74 5.59 -13.59 3.31
CA THR A 74 6.71 -13.73 2.36
C THR A 74 7.62 -12.51 2.35
N TRP A 75 7.06 -11.31 2.23
CA TRP A 75 7.85 -10.08 2.11
C TRP A 75 8.49 -9.60 3.42
N LEU A 76 8.11 -10.15 4.56
CA LEU A 76 8.74 -9.90 5.87
C LEU A 76 9.93 -10.83 6.17
N ARG A 77 10.20 -11.84 5.33
CA ARG A 77 11.31 -12.78 5.55
C ARG A 77 12.65 -12.14 5.22
N ASP A 78 13.66 -12.41 6.03
CA ASP A 78 15.01 -11.82 5.92
C ASP A 78 15.92 -12.52 4.87
N GLY A 79 15.47 -13.64 4.29
CA GLY A 79 16.29 -14.47 3.40
C GLY A 79 16.64 -13.86 2.05
N LEU A 80 16.01 -12.76 1.64
CA LEU A 80 16.32 -11.96 0.45
C LEU A 80 16.17 -10.47 0.76
N GLU A 81 17.09 -9.68 0.27
CA GLU A 81 16.97 -8.22 0.27
C GLU A 81 15.73 -7.77 -0.53
N LEU A 82 15.13 -6.63 -0.15
CA LEU A 82 13.92 -6.12 -0.81
C LEU A 82 14.11 -5.90 -2.31
N LYS A 83 15.27 -5.43 -2.73
CA LYS A 83 15.66 -5.27 -4.13
C LYS A 83 15.60 -6.60 -4.88
N GLN A 84 16.25 -7.64 -4.35
CA GLN A 84 16.29 -8.97 -4.96
C GLN A 84 14.86 -9.55 -5.05
N ARG A 85 14.08 -9.40 -3.99
CA ARG A 85 12.68 -9.87 -3.94
C ARG A 85 11.84 -9.16 -5.01
N SER A 86 12.03 -7.85 -5.19
CA SER A 86 11.36 -7.07 -6.25
C SER A 86 11.74 -7.56 -7.64
N LEU A 87 13.03 -7.78 -7.91
CA LEU A 87 13.50 -8.28 -9.22
C LEU A 87 12.95 -9.69 -9.53
N CYS A 88 12.90 -10.57 -8.53
CA CYS A 88 12.24 -11.87 -8.66
C CYS A 88 10.75 -11.73 -9.01
N THR A 89 10.04 -10.81 -8.34
CA THR A 89 8.62 -10.56 -8.61
C THR A 89 8.41 -10.01 -10.03
N VAL A 90 9.26 -9.07 -10.48
CA VAL A 90 9.25 -8.54 -11.85
C VAL A 90 9.42 -9.69 -12.87
N ALA A 91 10.39 -10.59 -12.65
CA ALA A 91 10.60 -11.74 -13.53
C ALA A 91 9.38 -12.66 -13.59
N MET A 92 8.79 -12.98 -12.43
CA MET A 92 7.62 -13.87 -12.36
C MET A 92 6.39 -13.24 -13.05
N LEU A 93 6.11 -11.95 -12.82
CA LEU A 93 4.99 -11.26 -13.44
C LEU A 93 5.15 -11.15 -14.95
N ALA A 94 6.37 -10.88 -15.43
CA ALA A 94 6.71 -10.87 -16.84
C ALA A 94 6.50 -12.26 -17.47
N ALA A 95 7.01 -13.31 -16.85
CA ALA A 95 6.87 -14.68 -17.33
C ALA A 95 5.41 -15.15 -17.38
N LEU A 96 4.57 -14.70 -16.43
CA LEU A 96 3.14 -15.02 -16.32
C LEU A 96 2.26 -14.11 -17.19
N GLY A 97 2.81 -13.11 -17.90
CA GLY A 97 2.06 -12.16 -18.70
C GLY A 97 1.12 -11.25 -17.88
N ARG A 98 1.50 -10.91 -16.65
CA ARG A 98 0.71 -10.05 -15.75
C ARG A 98 1.12 -8.59 -15.91
N SER A 99 0.82 -8.01 -17.06
CA SER A 99 1.30 -6.68 -17.48
C SER A 99 0.85 -5.54 -16.57
N GLN A 100 -0.36 -5.61 -16.00
CA GLN A 100 -0.86 -4.56 -15.09
C GLN A 100 -0.14 -4.60 -13.74
N GLU A 101 -0.02 -5.78 -13.15
CA GLU A 101 0.70 -6.00 -11.90
C GLU A 101 2.19 -5.68 -12.08
N LEU A 102 2.76 -6.02 -13.24
CA LEU A 102 4.14 -5.72 -13.60
C LEU A 102 4.42 -4.22 -13.49
N LYS A 103 3.60 -3.36 -14.06
CA LYS A 103 3.76 -1.89 -13.99
C LYS A 103 3.87 -1.39 -12.53
N GLY A 104 3.03 -1.90 -11.63
CA GLY A 104 3.13 -1.58 -10.20
C GLY A 104 4.44 -2.05 -9.58
N HIS A 105 4.87 -3.27 -9.89
CA HIS A 105 6.09 -3.86 -9.34
C HIS A 105 7.38 -3.31 -9.94
N LEU A 106 7.36 -2.71 -11.15
CA LEU A 106 8.48 -1.92 -11.67
C LEU A 106 8.77 -0.71 -10.78
N ARG A 107 7.73 0.02 -10.36
CA ARG A 107 7.88 1.10 -9.37
C ARG A 107 8.39 0.58 -8.03
N GLY A 108 7.81 -0.52 -7.52
CA GLY A 108 8.27 -1.16 -6.28
C GLY A 108 9.75 -1.57 -6.35
N ALA A 109 10.23 -2.05 -7.49
CA ALA A 109 11.63 -2.38 -7.69
C ALA A 109 12.53 -1.14 -7.58
N LEU A 110 12.16 -0.02 -8.20
CA LEU A 110 12.90 1.24 -8.05
C LEU A 110 12.87 1.75 -6.60
N ASN A 111 11.73 1.70 -5.93
CA ASN A 111 11.62 2.09 -4.50
C ASN A 111 12.57 1.27 -3.62
N ASN A 112 12.84 0.03 -3.98
CA ASN A 112 13.75 -0.88 -3.28
C ASN A 112 15.19 -0.84 -3.80
N GLY A 113 15.54 0.17 -4.60
CA GLY A 113 16.91 0.43 -5.06
C GLY A 113 17.36 -0.36 -6.28
N ALA A 114 16.43 -0.97 -7.04
CA ALA A 114 16.77 -1.51 -8.36
C ALA A 114 16.96 -0.36 -9.36
N THR A 115 17.86 -0.53 -10.30
CA THR A 115 18.06 0.38 -11.42
C THR A 115 17.22 -0.03 -12.62
N LEU A 116 16.95 0.90 -13.54
CA LEU A 116 16.30 0.55 -14.81
C LEU A 116 17.13 -0.41 -15.65
N ALA A 117 18.47 -0.34 -15.52
CA ALA A 117 19.38 -1.29 -16.17
C ALA A 117 19.19 -2.72 -15.63
N GLU A 118 19.12 -2.90 -14.31
CA GLU A 118 18.86 -4.21 -13.69
C GLU A 118 17.47 -4.74 -14.09
N ILE A 119 16.46 -3.89 -14.09
CA ILE A 119 15.10 -4.26 -14.54
C ILE A 119 15.14 -4.74 -16.00
N ARG A 120 15.82 -4.02 -16.90
CA ARG A 120 15.98 -4.43 -18.30
C ARG A 120 16.64 -5.80 -18.42
N GLU A 121 17.70 -6.05 -17.68
CA GLU A 121 18.40 -7.35 -17.69
C GLU A 121 17.48 -8.49 -17.20
N VAL A 122 16.67 -8.23 -16.16
CA VAL A 122 15.66 -9.19 -15.68
C VAL A 122 14.63 -9.50 -16.77
N LEU A 123 14.10 -8.48 -17.46
CA LEU A 123 13.13 -8.68 -18.54
C LEU A 123 13.74 -9.42 -19.74
N LEU A 124 15.01 -9.15 -20.09
CA LEU A 124 15.75 -9.90 -21.10
C LEU A 124 15.92 -11.36 -20.68
N HIS A 125 16.20 -11.60 -19.40
CA HIS A 125 16.39 -12.96 -18.85
C HIS A 125 15.10 -13.80 -18.91
N VAL A 126 13.93 -13.18 -18.97
CA VAL A 126 12.65 -13.89 -19.17
C VAL A 126 12.59 -14.59 -20.54
N ALA A 127 13.21 -14.04 -21.58
CA ALA A 127 13.07 -14.53 -22.95
C ALA A 127 13.52 -15.99 -23.13
N PRO A 128 14.71 -16.44 -22.64
CA PRO A 128 15.15 -17.83 -22.81
C PRO A 128 14.37 -18.85 -21.98
N TYR A 129 13.69 -18.42 -20.88
CA TYR A 129 13.02 -19.34 -19.95
C TYR A 129 11.49 -19.36 -20.09
N ALA A 130 10.87 -18.24 -20.47
CA ALA A 130 9.43 -18.13 -20.65
C ALA A 130 9.02 -17.83 -22.10
N GLY A 131 9.99 -17.70 -23.00
CA GLY A 131 9.79 -17.43 -24.42
C GLY A 131 9.80 -15.94 -24.78
N ALA A 132 10.25 -15.66 -26.00
CA ALA A 132 10.33 -14.29 -26.53
C ALA A 132 9.00 -13.51 -26.46
N PRO A 133 7.82 -14.12 -26.73
CA PRO A 133 6.55 -13.39 -26.60
C PRO A 133 6.30 -12.81 -25.22
N ALA A 134 6.63 -13.54 -24.15
CA ALA A 134 6.49 -13.06 -22.76
C ALA A 134 7.39 -11.85 -22.49
N ALA A 135 8.66 -11.93 -22.93
CA ALA A 135 9.59 -10.81 -22.80
C ALA A 135 9.14 -9.58 -23.61
N ILE A 136 8.68 -9.76 -24.85
CA ILE A 136 8.18 -8.66 -25.71
C ILE A 136 7.02 -7.95 -25.04
N GLU A 137 6.07 -8.69 -24.47
CA GLU A 137 4.92 -8.12 -23.77
C GLU A 137 5.36 -7.36 -22.51
N ALA A 138 6.29 -7.94 -21.74
CA ALA A 138 6.85 -7.29 -20.56
C ALA A 138 7.59 -5.99 -20.89
N PHE A 139 8.38 -5.97 -21.98
CA PHE A 139 9.04 -4.74 -22.47
C PHE A 139 8.03 -3.69 -22.91
N ARG A 140 6.92 -4.09 -23.56
CA ARG A 140 5.85 -3.17 -23.93
C ARG A 140 5.25 -2.53 -22.69
N ALA A 141 4.87 -3.33 -21.69
CA ALA A 141 4.32 -2.83 -20.44
C ALA A 141 5.30 -1.90 -19.69
N ALA A 142 6.60 -2.25 -19.69
CA ALA A 142 7.62 -1.41 -19.08
C ALA A 142 7.79 -0.07 -19.81
N LYS A 143 7.77 -0.05 -21.15
CA LYS A 143 7.84 1.20 -21.94
C LYS A 143 6.63 2.10 -21.70
N GLU A 144 5.43 1.55 -21.64
CA GLU A 144 4.20 2.30 -21.31
C GLU A 144 4.33 2.91 -19.91
N TRP A 145 4.75 2.09 -18.92
CA TRP A 145 4.94 2.58 -17.55
C TRP A 145 6.00 3.68 -17.44
N LEU A 146 7.13 3.58 -18.16
CA LEU A 146 8.16 4.63 -18.22
C LEU A 146 7.57 5.93 -18.75
N ALA A 147 6.83 5.87 -19.85
CA ALA A 147 6.17 7.05 -20.44
C ALA A 147 5.19 7.71 -19.47
N ASP A 148 4.33 6.92 -18.81
CA ASP A 148 3.35 7.38 -17.82
C ASP A 148 4.01 7.97 -16.56
N SER A 149 5.20 7.50 -16.22
CA SER A 149 5.96 7.92 -15.04
C SER A 149 6.85 9.14 -15.29
N GLY A 150 6.99 9.57 -16.54
CA GLY A 150 7.94 10.62 -16.93
C GLY A 150 9.42 10.23 -16.79
N LEU A 151 9.70 8.93 -16.62
CA LEU A 151 11.05 8.39 -16.49
C LEU A 151 11.60 8.03 -17.87
N ARG A 152 12.89 8.28 -18.07
CA ARG A 152 13.61 7.89 -19.28
C ARG A 152 14.73 6.94 -18.92
N PHE A 153 14.91 5.91 -19.75
CA PHE A 153 15.96 4.92 -19.52
C PHE A 153 17.36 5.55 -19.55
N GLU A 154 17.56 6.51 -20.43
CA GLU A 154 18.84 7.22 -20.60
C GLU A 154 19.25 8.00 -19.35
N ASP A 155 18.26 8.52 -18.58
CA ASP A 155 18.50 9.30 -17.35
C ASP A 155 18.97 8.41 -16.19
N ALA A 156 18.78 7.11 -16.29
CA ALA A 156 19.09 6.11 -15.26
C ALA A 156 20.26 5.17 -15.66
N ALA A 157 20.90 5.40 -16.79
CA ALA A 157 22.11 4.65 -17.17
C ALA A 157 23.27 5.05 -16.24
N PRO A 158 24.01 4.08 -15.64
CA PRO A 158 25.22 4.42 -14.93
C PRO A 158 26.21 5.02 -15.94
N GLU A 159 26.93 6.09 -15.53
CA GLU A 159 28.04 6.62 -16.29
C GLU A 159 28.96 5.45 -16.71
N GLN A 160 29.14 5.28 -18.01
CA GLN A 160 30.03 4.26 -18.54
C GLN A 160 31.44 4.57 -18.05
N ARG A 161 31.94 3.74 -17.14
CA ARG A 161 33.37 3.75 -16.76
C ARG A 161 34.17 2.99 -17.80
#